data_2ed58c9ff6c637bceef54710fd5a716b
#
_entry.id   2ed58c9ff6c637bceef54710fd5a716b
#
_cell.length_a   1.000
_cell.length_b   1.000
_cell.length_c   1.000
_cell.angle_alpha   90.00
_cell.angle_beta   90.00
_cell.angle_gamma   90.00
#
_symmetry.space_group_name_H-M   'P 1'
#
loop_
_entity.id
_entity.type
_entity.pdbx_description
1 polymer ?
#
loop_
_entity_poly.entity_id
_entity_poly.type
_entity_poly.pdbx_seq_one_letter_code
_entity_poly.pdbx_strand_id
1 'polypeptide(L)'
;KKLFEDGKNLNDIINKKGITFKNIFKDKKLDGLNNFSYSKYSTKDILFNGNRGATGTAYIDFYNNDKNLLIATYDGIFAFTNLNNLENFVKINSNINSIIKYDKFYFHEQYGIKDIHIDNNKLYVSYIGERKDSCYDLKIIFSELNEKFLDFSLFYQTLNCVDKNNNHGFWAHQGAGGRIVNLDDSNLLFTTGDFRNRP
;
A
#
# COMPACT_ATOMS: atom_id res chain seq x y z
N LYS A 1 14.75 -14.91 13.07
CA LYS A 1 14.05 -15.63 14.17
C LYS A 1 13.07 -14.76 15.00
N LYS A 2 12.93 -13.46 14.71
CA LYS A 2 11.99 -12.55 15.40
C LYS A 2 10.70 -12.31 14.59
N LEU A 3 10.34 -13.19 13.68
CA LEU A 3 9.39 -12.95 12.58
C LEU A 3 7.94 -13.31 12.89
N PHE A 4 7.64 -13.77 14.09
CA PHE A 4 6.31 -14.27 14.45
C PHE A 4 5.80 -13.71 15.78
N GLU A 5 6.19 -12.48 16.14
CA GLU A 5 5.68 -11.87 17.37
C GLU A 5 4.15 -11.68 17.35
N ASP A 6 3.52 -11.70 16.16
CA ASP A 6 2.06 -11.60 16.00
C ASP A 6 1.37 -12.93 15.65
N GLY A 7 2.08 -14.06 15.64
CA GLY A 7 1.50 -15.37 15.32
C GLY A 7 1.03 -15.55 13.87
N LYS A 8 1.31 -14.59 12.98
CA LYS A 8 0.96 -14.67 11.56
C LYS A 8 2.15 -15.18 10.76
N ASN A 9 1.91 -16.15 9.91
CA ASN A 9 2.90 -16.65 8.95
C ASN A 9 2.54 -16.23 7.52
N LEU A 10 3.46 -16.43 6.58
CA LEU A 10 3.26 -16.07 5.18
C LEU A 10 2.02 -16.77 4.58
N ASN A 11 1.76 -18.02 4.96
CA ASN A 11 0.59 -18.75 4.48
C ASN A 11 -0.72 -18.13 4.95
N ASP A 12 -0.76 -17.55 6.16
CA ASP A 12 -1.94 -16.84 6.66
C ASP A 12 -2.23 -15.61 5.81
N ILE A 13 -1.19 -14.91 5.35
CA ILE A 13 -1.33 -13.76 4.46
C ILE A 13 -1.85 -14.19 3.08
N ILE A 14 -1.22 -15.20 2.49
CA ILE A 14 -1.58 -15.71 1.16
C ILE A 14 -3.03 -16.22 1.13
N ASN A 15 -3.44 -16.93 2.18
CA ASN A 15 -4.76 -17.56 2.27
C ASN A 15 -5.85 -16.64 2.84
N LYS A 16 -5.55 -15.39 3.15
CA LYS A 16 -6.51 -14.44 3.69
C LYS A 16 -7.64 -14.20 2.69
N LYS A 17 -8.90 -14.28 3.15
CA LYS A 17 -10.09 -14.07 2.32
C LYS A 17 -10.49 -12.59 2.20
N GLY A 18 -10.03 -11.76 3.13
CA GLY A 18 -10.39 -10.34 3.17
C GLY A 18 -9.85 -9.66 4.42
N ILE A 19 -10.35 -8.48 4.67
CA ILE A 19 -10.03 -7.65 5.84
C ILE A 19 -11.33 -7.34 6.56
N THR A 20 -11.41 -7.67 7.84
CA THR A 20 -12.59 -7.39 8.67
C THR A 20 -12.30 -6.28 9.64
N PHE A 21 -13.18 -5.29 9.68
CA PHE A 21 -13.13 -4.18 10.61
C PHE A 21 -14.28 -4.28 11.61
N LYS A 22 -13.95 -4.13 12.88
CA LYS A 22 -14.95 -3.98 13.94
C LYS A 22 -15.26 -2.51 14.11
N ASN A 23 -16.53 -2.15 13.98
CA ASN A 23 -16.98 -0.80 14.32
C ASN A 23 -16.83 -0.55 15.83
N ILE A 24 -16.18 0.55 16.18
CA ILE A 24 -16.04 1.00 17.58
C ILE A 24 -17.14 2.00 17.92
N PHE A 25 -17.39 2.96 17.00
CA PHE A 25 -18.52 3.89 17.05
C PHE A 25 -18.78 4.49 15.66
N LYS A 26 -20.03 4.88 15.42
CA LYS A 26 -20.49 5.51 14.17
C LYS A 26 -20.95 6.93 14.43
N ASP A 27 -20.78 7.78 13.41
CA ASP A 27 -21.39 9.11 13.28
C ASP A 27 -21.22 10.02 14.50
N LYS A 28 -20.09 9.87 15.20
CA LYS A 28 -19.75 10.75 16.30
C LYS A 28 -19.45 12.15 15.74
N LYS A 29 -20.18 13.16 16.20
CA LYS A 29 -19.93 14.55 15.81
C LYS A 29 -18.62 15.04 16.41
N LEU A 30 -17.92 15.87 15.64
CA LEU A 30 -16.73 16.56 16.12
C LEU A 30 -17.16 17.82 16.88
N ASP A 31 -16.63 17.98 18.09
CA ASP A 31 -16.90 19.16 18.90
C ASP A 31 -16.46 20.43 18.15
N GLY A 32 -17.34 21.42 18.06
CA GLY A 32 -17.11 22.68 17.35
C GLY A 32 -17.27 22.63 15.82
N LEU A 33 -17.56 21.46 15.22
CA LEU A 33 -17.76 21.30 13.79
C LEU A 33 -19.07 20.56 13.50
N ASN A 34 -20.18 21.30 13.58
CA ASN A 34 -21.54 20.74 13.50
C ASN A 34 -21.86 19.94 12.22
N ASN A 35 -21.10 20.15 11.14
CA ASN A 35 -21.33 19.49 9.85
C ASN A 35 -20.42 18.28 9.60
N PHE A 36 -19.56 17.92 10.56
CA PHE A 36 -18.65 16.78 10.42
C PHE A 36 -18.97 15.71 11.44
N SER A 37 -19.03 14.49 10.95
CA SER A 37 -19.10 13.29 11.79
C SER A 37 -17.97 12.32 11.38
N TYR A 38 -17.58 11.44 12.28
CA TYR A 38 -16.59 10.40 12.01
C TYR A 38 -16.99 9.08 12.64
N SER A 39 -16.55 8.00 12.02
CA SER A 39 -16.72 6.66 12.51
C SER A 39 -15.34 6.02 12.74
N LYS A 40 -15.21 5.23 13.79
CA LYS A 40 -13.96 4.55 14.13
C LYS A 40 -14.11 3.06 13.98
N TYR A 41 -13.17 2.47 13.27
CA TYR A 41 -13.07 1.03 13.07
C TYR A 41 -11.73 0.52 13.60
N SER A 42 -11.67 -0.73 14.02
CA SER A 42 -10.44 -1.44 14.37
C SER A 42 -10.35 -2.76 13.61
N THR A 43 -9.15 -3.19 13.32
CA THR A 43 -8.89 -4.48 12.67
C THR A 43 -7.64 -5.13 13.23
N LYS A 44 -7.63 -6.48 13.22
CA LYS A 44 -6.43 -7.29 13.46
C LYS A 44 -5.85 -7.83 12.15
N ASP A 45 -6.48 -7.51 11.04
CA ASP A 45 -6.18 -8.10 9.75
C ASP A 45 -5.10 -7.36 8.97
N ILE A 46 -4.78 -6.14 9.35
CA ILE A 46 -3.68 -5.36 8.80
C ILE A 46 -2.51 -5.46 9.75
N LEU A 47 -1.35 -5.83 9.22
CA LEU A 47 -0.13 -5.88 10.00
C LEU A 47 0.34 -4.46 10.31
N PHE A 48 0.48 -4.16 11.58
CA PHE A 48 1.16 -2.97 12.05
C PHE A 48 2.57 -3.38 12.50
N ASN A 49 3.58 -2.94 11.77
CA ASN A 49 4.96 -3.18 12.14
C ASN A 49 5.48 -2.04 13.03
N GLY A 50 5.04 -2.03 14.29
CA GLY A 50 5.41 -1.01 15.28
C GLY A 50 6.90 -0.96 15.63
N ASN A 51 7.66 -2.03 15.35
CA ASN A 51 9.09 -2.11 15.67
C ASN A 51 10.00 -1.49 14.62
N ARG A 52 9.46 -1.10 13.46
CA ARG A 52 10.25 -0.67 12.30
C ARG A 52 9.92 0.73 11.81
N GLY A 53 9.40 1.58 12.68
CA GLY A 53 9.07 2.96 12.34
C GLY A 53 7.87 3.01 11.42
N ALA A 54 6.72 3.31 11.98
CA ALA A 54 5.41 3.56 11.43
C ALA A 54 5.39 3.95 9.95
N THR A 55 5.45 3.00 9.09
CA THR A 55 4.99 3.16 7.73
C THR A 55 3.51 2.90 7.73
N GLY A 56 2.74 3.68 6.99
CA GLY A 56 1.32 3.41 6.83
C GLY A 56 1.10 1.93 6.53
N THR A 57 0.18 1.31 7.22
CA THR A 57 -0.08 -0.12 7.08
C THR A 57 -1.07 -0.41 5.97
N ALA A 58 -1.76 0.61 5.48
CA ALA A 58 -2.71 0.51 4.38
C ALA A 58 -2.89 1.84 3.66
N TYR A 59 -3.26 1.74 2.41
CA TYR A 59 -3.63 2.83 1.51
C TYR A 59 -5.04 2.58 1.01
N ILE A 60 -5.79 3.63 0.76
CA ILE A 60 -7.17 3.56 0.30
C ILE A 60 -7.39 4.48 -0.88
N ASP A 61 -8.27 4.09 -1.79
CA ASP A 61 -8.77 4.95 -2.85
C ASP A 61 -10.20 4.56 -3.23
N PHE A 62 -10.92 5.50 -3.84
CA PHE A 62 -12.32 5.34 -4.23
C PHE A 62 -12.44 5.03 -5.72
N TYR A 63 -13.48 4.29 -6.09
CA TYR A 63 -13.81 4.01 -7.48
C TYR A 63 -15.32 3.81 -7.68
N ASN A 64 -15.73 3.63 -8.92
CA ASN A 64 -17.14 3.47 -9.29
C ASN A 64 -18.02 4.63 -8.79
N ASN A 65 -17.62 5.87 -9.17
CA ASN A 65 -18.28 7.10 -8.72
C ASN A 65 -18.38 7.17 -7.18
N ASP A 66 -17.29 6.91 -6.51
CA ASP A 66 -17.15 6.94 -5.05
C ASP A 66 -18.09 6.00 -4.27
N LYS A 67 -18.61 4.97 -4.93
CA LYS A 67 -19.46 3.97 -4.26
C LYS A 67 -18.68 2.84 -3.63
N ASN A 68 -17.50 2.57 -4.14
CA ASN A 68 -16.63 1.48 -3.70
C ASN A 68 -15.31 2.02 -3.18
N LEU A 69 -14.76 1.33 -2.20
CA LEU A 69 -13.47 1.62 -1.58
C LEU A 69 -12.53 0.44 -1.80
N LEU A 70 -11.35 0.72 -2.32
CA LEU A 70 -10.26 -0.23 -2.41
C LEU A 70 -9.24 0.07 -1.32
N ILE A 71 -8.73 -0.97 -0.68
CA ILE A 71 -7.64 -0.92 0.28
C ILE A 71 -6.48 -1.78 -0.21
N ALA A 72 -5.28 -1.24 -0.13
CA ALA A 72 -4.05 -2.01 -0.30
C ALA A 72 -3.26 -1.98 1.01
N THR A 73 -2.92 -3.15 1.54
CA THR A 73 -2.06 -3.23 2.71
C THR A 73 -0.59 -3.07 2.32
N TYR A 74 0.23 -2.65 3.27
CA TYR A 74 1.67 -2.52 3.06
C TYR A 74 2.33 -3.80 2.53
N ASP A 75 1.81 -4.96 2.91
CA ASP A 75 2.29 -6.29 2.54
C ASP A 75 1.69 -6.85 1.24
N GLY A 76 0.99 -6.03 0.46
CA GLY A 76 0.54 -6.40 -0.89
C GLY A 76 -0.81 -7.13 -0.95
N ILE A 77 -1.64 -7.04 0.07
CA ILE A 77 -3.02 -7.52 0.01
C ILE A 77 -3.92 -6.41 -0.54
N PHE A 78 -4.67 -6.70 -1.58
CA PHE A 78 -5.71 -5.84 -2.13
C PHE A 78 -7.07 -6.36 -1.73
N ALA A 79 -7.96 -5.48 -1.30
CA ALA A 79 -9.33 -5.83 -0.97
C ALA A 79 -10.27 -4.65 -1.26
N PHE A 80 -11.54 -4.94 -1.48
CA PHE A 80 -12.53 -3.92 -1.78
C PHE A 80 -13.80 -4.11 -0.97
N THR A 81 -14.55 -3.03 -0.84
CA THR A 81 -15.91 -3.05 -0.28
C THR A 81 -16.75 -1.94 -0.87
N ASN A 82 -18.07 -2.07 -0.72
CA ASN A 82 -18.99 -0.96 -0.95
C ASN A 82 -19.03 -0.05 0.31
N LEU A 83 -19.17 1.26 0.13
CA LEU A 83 -19.20 2.20 1.26
C LEU A 83 -20.30 1.93 2.30
N ASN A 84 -21.35 1.21 1.91
CA ASN A 84 -22.39 0.80 2.86
C ASN A 84 -21.97 -0.38 3.75
N ASN A 85 -20.81 -1.00 3.50
CA ASN A 85 -20.31 -2.17 4.23
C ASN A 85 -18.83 -2.07 4.58
N LEU A 86 -18.45 -1.02 5.30
CA LEU A 86 -17.05 -0.76 5.67
C LEU A 86 -16.46 -1.77 6.68
N GLU A 87 -17.24 -2.73 7.14
CA GLU A 87 -16.76 -3.74 8.09
C GLU A 87 -16.11 -4.94 7.40
N ASN A 88 -16.46 -5.21 6.14
CA ASN A 88 -15.98 -6.40 5.43
C ASN A 88 -15.44 -6.05 4.04
N PHE A 89 -14.15 -6.16 3.88
CA PHE A 89 -13.47 -6.03 2.60
C PHE A 89 -13.15 -7.40 2.03
N VAL A 90 -13.54 -7.64 0.81
CA VAL A 90 -13.27 -8.89 0.07
C VAL A 90 -11.93 -8.79 -0.62
N LYS A 91 -11.06 -9.78 -0.43
CA LYS A 91 -9.76 -9.83 -1.08
C LYS A 91 -9.91 -9.94 -2.59
N ILE A 92 -9.10 -9.16 -3.32
CA ILE A 92 -8.88 -9.32 -4.74
C ILE A 92 -7.61 -10.15 -4.94
N ASN A 93 -7.69 -11.20 -5.76
CA ASN A 93 -6.50 -11.93 -6.15
C ASN A 93 -5.65 -11.10 -7.11
N SER A 94 -4.34 -11.33 -7.13
CA SER A 94 -3.45 -10.61 -8.03
C SER A 94 -2.19 -11.41 -8.35
N ASN A 95 -1.49 -10.98 -9.40
CA ASN A 95 -0.17 -11.49 -9.75
C ASN A 95 0.97 -10.76 -9.02
N ILE A 96 0.68 -9.96 -7.99
CA ILE A 96 1.69 -9.17 -7.27
C ILE A 96 2.86 -10.03 -6.78
N ASN A 97 2.58 -11.28 -6.40
CA ASN A 97 3.60 -12.21 -5.93
C ASN A 97 4.58 -12.66 -7.04
N SER A 98 4.23 -12.55 -8.31
CA SER A 98 5.15 -12.78 -9.43
C SER A 98 6.07 -11.58 -9.68
N ILE A 99 5.63 -10.38 -9.29
CA ILE A 99 6.38 -9.13 -9.43
C ILE A 99 7.25 -8.90 -8.20
N ILE A 100 6.64 -9.00 -7.02
CA ILE A 100 7.30 -8.92 -5.73
C ILE A 100 6.78 -10.06 -4.87
N LYS A 101 7.64 -10.96 -4.46
CA LYS A 101 7.27 -12.09 -3.61
C LYS A 101 6.76 -11.58 -2.26
N TYR A 102 5.72 -12.22 -1.71
CA TYR A 102 5.16 -11.84 -0.41
C TYR A 102 6.18 -11.82 0.73
N ASP A 103 7.18 -12.72 0.69
CA ASP A 103 8.26 -12.72 1.67
C ASP A 103 9.07 -11.42 1.66
N LYS A 104 9.22 -10.76 0.49
CA LYS A 104 9.88 -9.46 0.39
C LYS A 104 9.11 -8.38 1.13
N PHE A 105 7.81 -8.29 0.94
CA PHE A 105 6.95 -7.34 1.68
C PHE A 105 6.91 -7.64 3.18
N TYR A 106 6.86 -8.91 3.52
CA TYR A 106 6.64 -9.33 4.90
C TYR A 106 7.90 -9.24 5.77
N PHE A 107 9.04 -9.62 5.21
CA PHE A 107 10.28 -9.78 5.96
C PHE A 107 11.27 -8.63 5.82
N HIS A 108 11.13 -7.81 4.80
CA HIS A 108 12.08 -6.75 4.49
C HIS A 108 11.44 -5.38 4.62
N GLU A 109 11.89 -4.59 5.58
CA GLU A 109 11.44 -3.21 5.78
C GLU A 109 11.69 -2.29 4.58
N GLN A 110 12.60 -2.67 3.68
CA GLN A 110 12.94 -1.92 2.49
C GLN A 110 11.83 -1.95 1.44
N TYR A 111 11.04 -3.01 1.43
CA TYR A 111 9.91 -3.19 0.51
C TYR A 111 8.62 -2.65 1.10
N GLY A 112 7.66 -2.43 0.27
CA GLY A 112 6.31 -2.07 0.67
C GLY A 112 5.65 -1.13 -0.32
N ILE A 113 4.32 -1.20 -0.35
CA ILE A 113 3.50 -0.25 -1.09
C ILE A 113 3.65 1.13 -0.47
N LYS A 114 3.71 2.16 -1.32
CA LYS A 114 3.87 3.56 -0.95
C LYS A 114 2.65 4.39 -1.20
N ASP A 115 1.89 4.03 -2.21
CA ASP A 115 0.61 4.66 -2.55
C ASP A 115 -0.17 3.79 -3.52
N ILE A 116 -1.46 4.02 -3.58
CA ILE A 116 -2.35 3.54 -4.63
C ILE A 116 -3.13 4.72 -5.20
N HIS A 117 -3.45 4.62 -6.47
CA HIS A 117 -4.26 5.63 -7.15
C HIS A 117 -5.12 4.97 -8.23
N ILE A 118 -6.41 5.31 -8.24
CA ILE A 118 -7.35 4.80 -9.23
C ILE A 118 -7.70 5.94 -10.17
N ASP A 119 -7.43 5.73 -11.44
CA ASP A 119 -7.79 6.65 -12.51
C ASP A 119 -8.28 5.89 -13.73
N ASN A 120 -9.40 6.35 -14.35
CA ASN A 120 -9.95 5.79 -15.57
C ASN A 120 -10.06 4.25 -15.55
N ASN A 121 -10.56 3.69 -14.45
CA ASN A 121 -10.68 2.24 -14.21
C ASN A 121 -9.35 1.48 -14.20
N LYS A 122 -8.25 2.16 -13.93
CA LYS A 122 -6.92 1.58 -13.73
C LYS A 122 -6.45 1.82 -12.31
N LEU A 123 -5.89 0.80 -11.70
CA LEU A 123 -5.24 0.88 -10.40
C LEU A 123 -3.74 1.00 -10.60
N TYR A 124 -3.16 2.10 -10.17
CA TYR A 124 -1.73 2.33 -10.10
C TYR A 124 -1.25 2.08 -8.67
N VAL A 125 -0.11 1.41 -8.54
CA VAL A 125 0.48 1.08 -7.24
C VAL A 125 1.96 1.42 -7.28
N SER A 126 2.39 2.32 -6.40
CA SER A 126 3.80 2.60 -6.21
C SER A 126 4.37 1.73 -5.09
N TYR A 127 5.59 1.24 -5.29
CA TYR A 127 6.31 0.44 -4.31
C TYR A 127 7.83 0.59 -4.43
N ILE A 128 8.53 0.22 -3.37
CA ILE A 128 9.99 0.10 -3.42
C ILE A 128 10.35 -1.32 -3.83
N GLY A 129 11.19 -1.45 -4.85
CA GLY A 129 11.75 -2.70 -5.30
C GLY A 129 13.27 -2.68 -5.32
N GLU A 130 13.88 -3.84 -5.20
CA GLU A 130 15.30 -4.04 -5.40
C GLU A 130 15.58 -4.26 -6.89
N ARG A 131 16.52 -3.52 -7.46
CA ARG A 131 16.93 -3.66 -8.85
C ARG A 131 18.10 -4.63 -8.98
N LYS A 132 19.03 -4.53 -8.06
CA LYS A 132 20.19 -5.39 -7.89
C LYS A 132 20.58 -5.38 -6.40
N ASP A 133 21.48 -6.23 -5.99
CA ASP A 133 21.87 -6.38 -4.59
C ASP A 133 22.05 -5.03 -3.88
N SER A 134 21.24 -4.82 -2.85
CA SER A 134 21.21 -3.60 -2.03
C SER A 134 20.92 -2.28 -2.76
N CYS A 135 20.53 -2.30 -4.04
CA CYS A 135 20.16 -1.10 -4.79
C CYS A 135 18.66 -1.03 -5.02
N TYR A 136 18.01 -0.06 -4.42
CA TYR A 136 16.55 0.09 -4.35
C TYR A 136 16.06 1.25 -5.18
N ASP A 137 14.90 1.10 -5.78
CA ASP A 137 14.24 2.13 -6.56
C ASP A 137 12.74 2.19 -6.31
N LEU A 138 12.13 3.29 -6.72
CA LEU A 138 10.68 3.41 -6.77
C LEU A 138 10.18 2.89 -8.12
N LYS A 139 9.16 2.05 -8.06
CA LYS A 139 8.45 1.50 -9.20
C LYS A 139 6.98 1.79 -9.09
N ILE A 140 6.34 1.92 -10.24
CA ILE A 140 4.89 1.99 -10.36
C ILE A 140 4.45 0.85 -11.26
N ILE A 141 3.50 0.07 -10.80
CA ILE A 141 2.81 -0.95 -11.56
C ILE A 141 1.35 -0.54 -11.74
N PHE A 142 0.70 -1.05 -12.76
CA PHE A 142 -0.71 -0.80 -12.98
C PHE A 142 -1.44 -2.09 -13.40
N SER A 143 -2.74 -2.10 -13.16
CA SER A 143 -3.68 -3.11 -13.62
C SER A 143 -4.98 -2.44 -14.02
N GLU A 144 -5.69 -2.98 -15.01
CA GLU A 144 -7.12 -2.68 -15.14
C GLU A 144 -7.81 -3.09 -13.83
N LEU A 145 -8.71 -2.24 -13.33
CA LEU A 145 -9.40 -2.49 -12.07
C LEU A 145 -10.44 -3.59 -12.26
N ASN A 146 -10.21 -4.72 -11.63
CA ASN A 146 -11.09 -5.89 -11.65
C ASN A 146 -11.17 -6.50 -10.26
N GLU A 147 -12.38 -6.58 -9.71
CA GLU A 147 -12.62 -7.05 -8.35
C GLU A 147 -12.34 -8.56 -8.17
N LYS A 148 -12.14 -9.32 -9.26
CA LYS A 148 -11.80 -10.74 -9.19
C LYS A 148 -10.30 -10.98 -9.25
N PHE A 149 -9.59 -10.23 -10.09
CA PHE A 149 -8.15 -10.41 -10.30
C PHE A 149 -7.50 -9.13 -10.81
N LEU A 150 -6.40 -8.72 -10.18
CA LEU A 150 -5.55 -7.61 -10.61
C LEU A 150 -4.31 -8.18 -11.31
N ASP A 151 -4.19 -7.92 -12.60
CA ASP A 151 -3.06 -8.35 -13.42
C ASP A 151 -2.09 -7.18 -13.63
N PHE A 152 -1.18 -7.03 -12.69
CA PHE A 152 -0.23 -5.94 -12.69
C PHE A 152 0.87 -6.12 -13.72
N SER A 153 1.22 -5.02 -14.37
CA SER A 153 2.41 -4.88 -15.21
C SER A 153 3.20 -3.62 -14.82
N LEU A 154 4.47 -3.57 -15.18
CA LEU A 154 5.32 -2.41 -14.90
C LEU A 154 4.86 -1.21 -15.73
N PHE A 155 4.58 -0.09 -15.07
CA PHE A 155 4.26 1.19 -15.70
C PHE A 155 5.48 2.11 -15.75
N TYR A 156 6.18 2.23 -14.61
CA TYR A 156 7.33 3.13 -14.50
C TYR A 156 8.35 2.56 -13.50
N GLN A 157 9.60 2.90 -13.75
CA GLN A 157 10.72 2.65 -12.86
C GLN A 157 11.69 3.83 -12.92
N THR A 158 12.17 4.29 -11.75
CA THR A 158 13.18 5.36 -11.71
C THR A 158 14.46 4.97 -12.48
N LEU A 159 15.10 5.95 -13.13
CA LEU A 159 16.30 5.68 -13.93
C LEU A 159 17.44 5.08 -13.12
N ASN A 160 17.65 5.60 -11.92
CA ASN A 160 18.71 5.16 -11.01
C ASN A 160 18.11 4.50 -9.78
N CYS A 161 18.82 3.53 -9.24
CA CYS A 161 18.55 2.98 -7.92
C CYS A 161 19.52 3.57 -6.88
N VAL A 162 19.13 3.56 -5.63
CA VAL A 162 19.90 4.05 -4.48
C VAL A 162 20.50 2.86 -3.73
N ASP A 163 21.83 2.81 -3.66
CA ASP A 163 22.54 1.76 -2.95
C ASP A 163 22.43 1.98 -1.44
N LYS A 164 21.88 0.98 -0.74
CA LYS A 164 21.74 0.99 0.70
C LYS A 164 23.07 1.02 1.44
N ASN A 165 24.13 0.48 0.83
CA ASN A 165 25.45 0.36 1.43
C ASN A 165 26.37 1.53 1.08
N ASN A 166 25.86 2.56 0.36
CA ASN A 166 26.72 3.71 0.07
C ASN A 166 27.06 4.47 1.36
N ASN A 167 28.20 5.13 1.35
CA ASN A 167 28.74 5.85 2.51
C ASN A 167 28.14 7.24 2.70
N HIS A 168 27.06 7.59 1.99
CA HIS A 168 26.48 8.91 2.00
C HIS A 168 25.20 8.94 2.86
N GLY A 169 25.35 9.10 4.15
CA GLY A 169 24.22 9.36 5.02
C GLY A 169 23.44 8.12 5.45
N PHE A 170 22.25 8.37 5.96
CA PHE A 170 21.37 7.37 6.54
C PHE A 170 20.31 6.94 5.53
N TRP A 171 20.44 5.75 4.97
CA TRP A 171 19.44 5.18 4.06
C TRP A 171 18.12 4.88 4.78
N ALA A 172 17.01 5.33 4.23
CA ALA A 172 15.69 5.03 4.78
C ALA A 172 14.61 4.91 3.68
N HIS A 173 13.94 3.77 3.65
CA HIS A 173 12.84 3.51 2.73
C HIS A 173 11.67 4.51 2.86
N GLN A 174 11.50 5.15 4.00
CA GLN A 174 10.50 6.20 4.20
C GLN A 174 10.75 7.44 3.33
N GLY A 175 11.99 7.68 2.93
CA GLY A 175 12.37 8.77 2.06
C GLY A 175 12.22 8.50 0.57
N ALA A 176 11.57 7.42 0.15
CA ALA A 176 11.45 7.05 -1.25
C ALA A 176 10.44 7.88 -2.06
N GLY A 177 9.53 8.59 -1.42
CA GLY A 177 8.39 9.22 -2.09
C GLY A 177 7.31 8.18 -2.41
N GLY A 178 6.69 8.29 -3.59
CA GLY A 178 5.73 7.30 -4.11
C GLY A 178 4.29 7.77 -4.21
N ARG A 179 3.96 9.00 -3.78
CA ARG A 179 2.61 9.55 -3.92
C ARG A 179 2.24 9.70 -5.39
N ILE A 180 1.05 9.25 -5.77
CA ILE A 180 0.50 9.35 -7.12
C ILE A 180 -0.76 10.21 -7.09
N VAL A 181 -0.89 11.14 -8.03
CA VAL A 181 -2.10 11.95 -8.22
C VAL A 181 -2.30 12.25 -9.70
N ASN A 182 -3.54 12.55 -10.11
CA ASN A 182 -3.79 13.10 -11.43
C ASN A 182 -3.27 14.53 -11.51
N LEU A 183 -2.51 14.84 -12.56
CA LEU A 183 -2.17 16.22 -12.93
C LEU A 183 -3.26 16.81 -13.81
N ASP A 184 -3.75 16.01 -14.76
CA ASP A 184 -4.87 16.28 -15.64
C ASP A 184 -5.47 14.95 -16.15
N ASP A 185 -6.41 15.00 -17.11
CA ASP A 185 -7.12 13.83 -17.64
C ASP A 185 -6.21 12.79 -18.35
N SER A 186 -4.97 13.15 -18.65
CA SER A 186 -4.03 12.31 -19.43
C SER A 186 -2.70 12.08 -18.73
N ASN A 187 -2.42 12.81 -17.66
CA ASN A 187 -1.11 12.83 -17.03
C ASN A 187 -1.20 12.53 -15.53
N LEU A 188 -0.33 11.63 -15.08
CA LEU A 188 -0.11 11.34 -13.67
C LEU A 188 1.13 12.09 -13.18
N LEU A 189 1.03 12.67 -12.00
CA LEU A 189 2.15 13.20 -11.24
C LEU A 189 2.49 12.24 -10.11
N PHE A 190 3.76 11.94 -9.92
CA PHE A 190 4.21 11.16 -8.77
C PHE A 190 5.48 11.72 -8.17
N THR A 191 5.67 11.47 -6.90
CA THR A 191 6.85 11.93 -6.16
C THR A 191 7.90 10.83 -6.09
N THR A 192 9.17 11.23 -6.26
CA THR A 192 10.32 10.38 -5.96
C THR A 192 11.14 11.02 -4.86
N GLY A 193 11.79 10.21 -4.05
CA GLY A 193 12.66 10.66 -2.98
C GLY A 193 14.07 10.09 -3.12
N ASP A 194 14.95 10.57 -2.27
CA ASP A 194 16.38 10.23 -2.24
C ASP A 194 16.71 9.09 -1.29
N PHE A 195 15.70 8.45 -0.68
CA PHE A 195 15.86 7.43 0.38
C PHE A 195 16.67 7.93 1.58
N ARG A 196 16.70 9.25 1.82
CA ARG A 196 17.59 9.94 2.77
C ARG A 196 19.08 9.74 2.49
N ASN A 197 19.39 9.33 1.29
CA ASN A 197 20.76 9.16 0.85
C ASN A 197 21.31 10.50 0.38
N ARG A 198 21.67 11.34 1.33
CA ARG A 198 22.24 12.67 1.06
C ARG A 198 23.73 12.54 0.81
N PRO A 199 24.26 13.23 -0.22
CA PRO A 199 25.71 13.35 -0.43
C PRO A 199 26.38 14.12 0.70
#